data_097f9034ab99e0762fc414a9c0272995
#
_entry.id   097f9034ab99e0762fc414a9c0272995
#
_cell.length_a   1.000
_cell.length_b   1.000
_cell.length_c   1.000
_cell.angle_alpha   90.00
_cell.angle_beta   90.00
_cell.angle_gamma   90.00
#
_symmetry.space_group_name_H-M   'P 1'
#
loop_
_entity.id
_entity.type
_entity.pdbx_description
1 polymer ?
#
loop_
_entity_poly.entity_id
_entity_poly.type
_entity_poly.pdbx_seq_one_letter_code
_entity_poly.pdbx_strand_id
1 'polypeptide(L)'
;SSAASDVYKRQIVNHCYKATEPTFGLNLNRDRTLLKCYMGDTGLLISHAFDENGIVTGEVYKKLLLDKLEVNMGMVMENMVAQMLTASGHKLYFYSNSSRSDASSRMEIDFLIAKSQISNRHNISPIEVKSSKNYTLSSLKKFKTKYADQLHIPYVLHTGDFKEEDGIVFLPLYMTPLL
;
A
#
# COMPACT_ATOMS: atom_id res chain seq x y z
N SER A 1 -19.45 -2.94 25.66
CA SER A 1 -19.87 -2.93 24.24
C SER A 1 -18.86 -2.26 23.29
N SER A 2 -17.97 -1.36 23.76
CA SER A 2 -16.95 -0.72 22.90
C SER A 2 -15.84 -1.67 22.46
N ALA A 3 -15.36 -2.54 23.34
CA ALA A 3 -14.26 -3.47 23.06
C ALA A 3 -14.63 -4.51 21.98
N ALA A 4 -15.86 -5.04 22.02
CA ALA A 4 -16.34 -5.98 21.00
C ALA A 4 -16.52 -5.31 19.64
N SER A 5 -16.97 -4.05 19.60
CA SER A 5 -17.04 -3.26 18.36
C SER A 5 -15.68 -2.96 17.76
N ASP A 6 -14.66 -2.70 18.60
CA ASP A 6 -13.29 -2.45 18.15
C ASP A 6 -12.60 -3.72 17.64
N VAL A 7 -12.87 -4.88 18.25
CA VAL A 7 -12.39 -6.18 17.77
C VAL A 7 -13.03 -6.52 16.42
N TYR A 8 -14.33 -6.29 16.26
CA TYR A 8 -15.04 -6.55 15.01
C TYR A 8 -14.57 -5.65 13.86
N LYS A 9 -14.35 -4.37 14.14
CA LYS A 9 -13.81 -3.42 13.17
C LYS A 9 -12.39 -3.77 12.72
N ARG A 10 -11.55 -4.32 13.61
CA ARG A 10 -10.18 -4.75 13.30
C ARG A 10 -10.11 -6.00 12.44
N GLN A 11 -11.18 -6.79 12.38
CA GLN A 11 -11.25 -7.99 11.54
C GLN A 11 -11.66 -7.72 10.10
N ILE A 12 -12.37 -6.61 9.85
CA ILE A 12 -12.93 -6.28 8.54
C ILE A 12 -12.09 -5.25 7.80
N VAL A 13 -11.40 -4.37 8.53
CA VAL A 13 -10.67 -3.23 7.96
C VAL A 13 -9.24 -3.16 8.47
N ASN A 14 -8.30 -3.05 7.55
CA ASN A 14 -6.91 -2.74 7.83
C ASN A 14 -6.70 -1.22 7.80
N HIS A 15 -6.24 -0.66 8.90
CA HIS A 15 -5.95 0.76 9.01
C HIS A 15 -4.53 1.05 8.54
N CYS A 16 -4.39 2.01 7.61
CA CYS A 16 -3.12 2.51 7.14
C CYS A 16 -2.99 3.98 7.55
N TYR A 17 -2.05 4.28 8.44
CA TYR A 17 -1.88 5.61 9.01
C TYR A 17 -0.93 6.47 8.19
N LYS A 18 -1.24 7.75 8.07
CA LYS A 18 -0.29 8.68 7.44
C LYS A 18 0.91 8.88 8.35
N ALA A 19 2.12 8.64 7.82
CA ALA A 19 3.36 9.04 8.45
C ALA A 19 3.69 10.49 8.07
N THR A 20 4.06 11.30 9.05
CA THR A 20 4.53 12.67 8.82
C THR A 20 5.96 12.70 8.29
N GLU A 21 6.77 11.73 8.76
CA GLU A 21 8.14 11.52 8.33
C GLU A 21 8.48 10.03 8.29
N PRO A 22 9.30 9.57 7.35
CA PRO A 22 9.72 8.17 7.24
C PRO A 22 10.92 7.88 8.17
N THR A 23 10.76 8.17 9.46
CA THR A 23 11.80 7.96 10.47
C THR A 23 11.50 6.74 11.33
N PHE A 24 12.53 6.23 12.02
CA PHE A 24 12.37 5.15 12.99
C PHE A 24 11.24 5.47 13.97
N GLY A 25 10.36 4.48 14.18
CA GLY A 25 9.19 4.68 15.03
C GLY A 25 8.02 5.34 14.32
N LEU A 26 7.66 4.88 13.10
CA LEU A 26 6.52 5.38 12.32
C LEU A 26 5.25 5.59 13.15
N ASN A 27 5.03 4.77 14.19
CA ASN A 27 3.88 4.92 15.08
C ASN A 27 3.92 6.21 15.92
N LEU A 28 5.09 6.74 16.22
CA LEU A 28 5.28 8.02 16.94
C LEU A 28 5.03 9.22 16.02
N ASN A 29 5.33 9.05 14.73
CA ASN A 29 5.24 10.08 13.70
C ASN A 29 3.98 9.94 12.84
N ARG A 30 2.93 9.29 13.37
CA ARG A 30 1.67 9.15 12.66
C ARG A 30 0.79 10.39 12.81
N ASP A 31 0.22 10.83 11.70
CA ASP A 31 -0.90 11.77 11.71
C ASP A 31 -2.16 11.02 12.19
N ARG A 32 -2.80 11.53 13.25
CA ARG A 32 -3.99 10.92 13.84
C ARG A 32 -5.28 11.32 13.12
N THR A 33 -5.21 12.28 12.23
CA THR A 33 -6.37 12.83 11.53
C THR A 33 -6.57 12.23 10.15
N LEU A 34 -5.51 11.63 9.56
CA LEU A 34 -5.53 11.07 8.22
C LEU A 34 -5.17 9.58 8.26
N LEU A 35 -6.10 8.79 7.77
CA LEU A 35 -5.89 7.36 7.59
C LEU A 35 -6.56 6.88 6.29
N LYS A 36 -5.97 5.88 5.67
CA LYS A 36 -6.60 5.06 4.62
C LYS A 36 -7.15 3.79 5.28
N CYS A 37 -8.28 3.29 4.76
CA CYS A 37 -8.87 2.03 5.19
C CYS A 37 -8.87 1.06 4.01
N TYR A 38 -8.33 -0.12 4.24
CA TYR A 38 -8.36 -1.23 3.28
C TYR A 38 -9.25 -2.33 3.84
N MET A 39 -10.01 -3.00 2.97
CA MET A 39 -10.77 -4.19 3.39
C MET A 39 -9.80 -5.30 3.80
N GLY A 40 -10.08 -5.96 4.91
CA GLY A 40 -9.29 -7.09 5.40
C GLY A 40 -9.33 -8.30 4.47
N ASP A 41 -10.34 -8.35 3.59
CA ASP A 41 -10.51 -9.33 2.54
C ASP A 41 -10.83 -8.63 1.22
N THR A 42 -9.97 -8.83 0.22
CA THR A 42 -10.15 -8.22 -1.11
C THR A 42 -11.33 -8.81 -1.86
N GLY A 43 -11.69 -10.09 -1.60
CA GLY A 43 -12.91 -10.69 -2.13
C GLY A 43 -14.16 -9.97 -1.62
N LEU A 44 -14.16 -9.58 -0.35
CA LEU A 44 -15.25 -8.79 0.25
C LEU A 44 -15.32 -7.38 -0.36
N LEU A 45 -14.18 -6.74 -0.65
CA LEU A 45 -14.13 -5.46 -1.36
C LEU A 45 -14.81 -5.56 -2.72
N ILE A 46 -14.48 -6.60 -3.49
CA ILE A 46 -15.06 -6.84 -4.82
C ILE A 46 -16.56 -7.13 -4.69
N SER A 47 -16.96 -7.96 -3.74
CA SER A 47 -18.37 -8.26 -3.49
C SER A 47 -19.17 -6.98 -3.20
N HIS A 48 -18.68 -6.12 -2.33
CA HIS A 48 -19.34 -4.84 -2.03
C HIS A 48 -19.40 -3.90 -3.22
N ALA A 49 -18.36 -3.85 -4.05
CA ALA A 49 -18.34 -2.99 -5.22
C ALA A 49 -19.42 -3.36 -6.26
N PHE A 50 -19.90 -4.61 -6.26
CA PHE A 50 -20.91 -5.12 -7.20
C PHE A 50 -22.26 -5.44 -6.57
N ASP A 51 -22.41 -5.23 -5.25
CA ASP A 51 -23.64 -5.59 -4.51
C ASP A 51 -24.84 -4.71 -4.89
N GLU A 52 -24.64 -3.51 -5.42
CA GLU A 52 -25.72 -2.61 -5.87
C GLU A 52 -26.68 -3.23 -6.89
N ASN A 53 -26.29 -4.33 -7.55
CA ASN A 53 -27.08 -5.03 -8.56
C ASN A 53 -27.41 -6.49 -8.22
N GLY A 54 -27.10 -6.98 -7.02
CA GLY A 54 -27.38 -8.35 -6.60
C GLY A 54 -26.66 -9.44 -7.41
N ILE A 55 -25.60 -9.09 -8.17
CA ILE A 55 -24.96 -9.98 -9.14
C ILE A 55 -23.48 -10.19 -8.75
N VAL A 56 -23.25 -10.77 -7.60
CA VAL A 56 -21.92 -11.38 -7.35
C VAL A 56 -21.97 -12.83 -7.82
N THR A 57 -21.87 -13.01 -9.12
CA THR A 57 -21.77 -14.34 -9.73
C THR A 57 -20.30 -14.69 -9.97
N GLY A 58 -20.00 -15.98 -10.09
CA GLY A 58 -18.65 -16.44 -10.50
C GLY A 58 -18.17 -15.82 -11.83
N GLU A 59 -19.07 -15.23 -12.61
CA GLU A 59 -18.73 -14.47 -13.82
C GLU A 59 -18.02 -13.15 -13.53
N VAL A 60 -18.35 -12.45 -12.43
CA VAL A 60 -17.67 -11.20 -12.04
C VAL A 60 -16.22 -11.50 -11.72
N TYR A 61 -15.95 -12.52 -10.93
CA TYR A 61 -14.58 -12.95 -10.64
C TYR A 61 -13.83 -13.40 -11.89
N LYS A 62 -14.51 -14.12 -12.77
CA LYS A 62 -13.92 -14.56 -14.03
C LYS A 62 -13.57 -13.39 -14.96
N LYS A 63 -14.43 -12.39 -15.04
CA LYS A 63 -14.16 -11.17 -15.82
C LYS A 63 -13.05 -10.33 -15.20
N LEU A 64 -12.97 -10.26 -13.88
CA LEU A 64 -11.89 -9.60 -13.15
C LEU A 64 -10.54 -10.25 -13.45
N LEU A 65 -10.47 -11.59 -13.33
CA LEU A 65 -9.26 -12.38 -13.62
C LEU A 65 -8.81 -12.28 -15.08
N LEU A 66 -9.75 -12.03 -16.01
CA LEU A 66 -9.47 -11.89 -17.43
C LEU A 66 -9.26 -10.44 -17.87
N ASP A 67 -9.15 -9.48 -16.94
CA ASP A 67 -9.00 -8.04 -17.20
C ASP A 67 -10.13 -7.47 -18.11
N LYS A 68 -11.32 -8.05 -18.01
CA LYS A 68 -12.51 -7.68 -18.80
C LYS A 68 -13.54 -6.86 -18.02
N LEU A 69 -13.25 -6.57 -16.76
CA LEU A 69 -14.10 -5.76 -15.90
C LEU A 69 -13.49 -4.36 -15.78
N GLU A 70 -14.27 -3.34 -16.03
CA GLU A 70 -13.90 -1.94 -15.79
C GLU A 70 -13.90 -1.66 -14.27
N VAL A 71 -12.93 -2.24 -13.57
CA VAL A 71 -12.69 -1.99 -12.14
C VAL A 71 -11.43 -1.15 -12.00
N ASN A 72 -11.40 -0.31 -11.01
CA ASN A 72 -10.17 0.37 -10.62
C ASN A 72 -9.16 -0.66 -10.08
N MET A 73 -8.43 -1.31 -11.00
CA MET A 73 -7.43 -2.33 -10.67
C MET A 73 -6.35 -1.80 -9.74
N GLY A 74 -6.04 -0.51 -9.78
CA GLY A 74 -5.12 0.13 -8.85
C GLY A 74 -5.59 -0.03 -7.40
N MET A 75 -6.86 0.29 -7.14
CA MET A 75 -7.47 0.15 -5.81
C MET A 75 -7.52 -1.31 -5.35
N VAL A 76 -7.87 -2.24 -6.23
CA VAL A 76 -7.90 -3.68 -5.90
C VAL A 76 -6.52 -4.19 -5.55
N MET A 77 -5.50 -3.87 -6.35
CA MET A 77 -4.13 -4.32 -6.11
C MET A 77 -3.53 -3.69 -4.85
N GLU A 78 -3.79 -2.41 -4.60
CA GLU A 78 -3.39 -1.73 -3.37
C GLU A 78 -4.03 -2.40 -2.14
N ASN A 79 -5.31 -2.79 -2.22
CA ASN A 79 -5.99 -3.54 -1.16
C ASN A 79 -5.40 -4.95 -0.95
N MET A 80 -5.06 -5.67 -2.03
CA MET A 80 -4.38 -6.97 -1.94
C MET A 80 -3.02 -6.85 -1.23
N VAL A 81 -2.25 -5.82 -1.57
CA VAL A 81 -0.95 -5.55 -0.92
C VAL A 81 -1.16 -5.25 0.56
N ALA A 82 -2.12 -4.39 0.90
CA ALA A 82 -2.45 -4.08 2.30
C ALA A 82 -2.81 -5.34 3.09
N GLN A 83 -3.62 -6.22 2.51
CA GLN A 83 -4.00 -7.50 3.11
C GLN A 83 -2.78 -8.41 3.33
N MET A 84 -1.92 -8.57 2.32
CA MET A 84 -0.72 -9.41 2.41
C MET A 84 0.30 -8.87 3.42
N LEU A 85 0.56 -7.56 3.42
CA LEU A 85 1.46 -6.93 4.39
C LEU A 85 0.94 -7.10 5.83
N THR A 86 -0.37 -6.92 6.04
CA THR A 86 -0.98 -7.13 7.37
C THR A 86 -0.88 -8.59 7.80
N ALA A 87 -1.11 -9.54 6.90
CA ALA A 87 -0.98 -10.98 7.16
C ALA A 87 0.47 -11.36 7.51
N SER A 88 1.46 -10.67 6.95
CA SER A 88 2.88 -10.83 7.30
C SER A 88 3.29 -10.10 8.60
N GLY A 89 2.34 -9.48 9.30
CA GLY A 89 2.58 -8.83 10.60
C GLY A 89 2.99 -7.36 10.52
N HIS A 90 2.98 -6.74 9.34
CA HIS A 90 3.29 -5.33 9.21
C HIS A 90 2.14 -4.44 9.66
N LYS A 91 2.48 -3.35 10.35
CA LYS A 91 1.59 -2.21 10.50
C LYS A 91 1.69 -1.35 9.26
N LEU A 92 0.54 -0.92 8.74
CA LEU A 92 0.48 -0.17 7.50
C LEU A 92 0.62 1.34 7.77
N TYR A 93 1.51 1.97 7.01
CA TYR A 93 1.67 3.40 6.95
C TYR A 93 1.77 3.85 5.50
N PHE A 94 1.35 5.07 5.22
CA PHE A 94 1.54 5.72 3.92
C PHE A 94 2.16 7.10 4.12
N TYR A 95 2.68 7.68 3.05
CA TYR A 95 3.14 9.06 3.07
C TYR A 95 2.44 9.86 1.98
N SER A 96 2.00 11.06 2.30
CA SER A 96 1.50 11.98 1.31
C SER A 96 1.88 13.42 1.66
N ASN A 97 2.37 14.14 0.65
CA ASN A 97 2.56 15.57 0.68
C ASN A 97 1.78 16.19 -0.49
N SER A 98 0.68 16.89 -0.15
CA SER A 98 -0.24 17.51 -1.09
C SER A 98 -0.09 19.04 -1.15
N SER A 99 1.13 19.56 -0.98
CA SER A 99 1.38 21.01 -1.02
C SER A 99 0.69 21.64 -2.23
N ARG A 100 -0.11 22.67 -1.99
CA ARG A 100 -0.79 23.42 -3.05
C ARG A 100 0.14 24.44 -3.70
N SER A 101 1.11 24.97 -2.95
CA SER A 101 2.02 26.01 -3.37
C SER A 101 3.25 25.50 -4.13
N ASP A 102 3.63 24.25 -3.93
CA ASP A 102 4.82 23.65 -4.55
C ASP A 102 4.52 22.29 -5.17
N ALA A 103 4.34 22.27 -6.49
CA ALA A 103 4.11 21.03 -7.24
C ALA A 103 5.35 20.11 -7.24
N SER A 104 6.55 20.66 -7.05
CA SER A 104 7.78 19.86 -7.02
C SER A 104 7.87 18.99 -5.79
N SER A 105 7.29 19.43 -4.66
CA SER A 105 7.27 18.69 -3.39
C SER A 105 6.11 17.71 -3.28
N ARG A 106 5.17 17.70 -4.24
CA ARG A 106 4.06 16.73 -4.23
C ARG A 106 4.57 15.32 -4.45
N MET A 107 4.24 14.45 -3.52
CA MET A 107 4.56 13.03 -3.61
C MET A 107 3.62 12.22 -2.73
N GLU A 108 3.31 11.02 -3.17
CA GLU A 108 2.55 10.03 -2.42
C GLU A 108 3.26 8.69 -2.52
N ILE A 109 3.35 7.97 -1.41
CA ILE A 109 3.89 6.62 -1.30
C ILE A 109 2.80 5.74 -0.70
N ASP A 110 2.44 4.68 -1.39
CA ASP A 110 1.30 3.83 -1.04
C ASP A 110 1.48 3.17 0.31
N PHE A 111 2.68 2.59 0.58
CA PHE A 111 2.99 2.00 1.88
C PHE A 111 4.41 2.32 2.34
N LEU A 112 4.56 2.40 3.66
CA LEU A 112 5.83 2.41 4.35
C LEU A 112 5.86 1.24 5.32
N ILE A 113 6.89 0.41 5.24
CA ILE A 113 7.13 -0.66 6.21
C ILE A 113 8.44 -0.43 6.96
N ALA A 114 8.43 -0.75 8.25
CA ALA A 114 9.64 -0.73 9.07
C ALA A 114 10.23 -2.14 9.14
N LYS A 115 11.54 -2.29 8.89
CA LYS A 115 12.23 -3.54 9.17
C LYS A 115 12.53 -3.66 10.65
N SER A 116 12.42 -4.88 11.20
CA SER A 116 12.50 -5.14 12.64
C SER A 116 13.90 -5.03 13.26
N GLN A 117 14.94 -4.77 12.48
CA GLN A 117 16.30 -4.64 13.01
C GLN A 117 16.58 -3.24 13.50
N ILE A 118 16.66 -3.11 14.82
CA ILE A 118 16.87 -1.85 15.58
C ILE A 118 18.24 -1.19 15.32
N SER A 119 19.18 -1.88 14.67
CA SER A 119 20.58 -1.46 14.58
C SER A 119 20.93 -0.48 13.47
N ASN A 120 20.02 -0.19 12.53
CA ASN A 120 20.32 0.68 11.38
C ASN A 120 19.39 1.90 11.32
N ARG A 121 19.98 3.07 11.05
CA ARG A 121 19.23 4.31 10.77
C ARG A 121 18.33 4.20 9.52
N HIS A 122 18.64 3.26 8.62
CA HIS A 122 17.96 3.02 7.36
C HIS A 122 16.96 1.86 7.51
N ASN A 123 15.81 2.10 8.14
CA ASN A 123 14.88 1.03 8.48
C ASN A 123 13.54 1.09 7.74
N ILE A 124 13.30 2.14 6.97
CA ILE A 124 11.99 2.34 6.33
C ILE A 124 12.10 2.01 4.85
N SER A 125 11.31 1.04 4.41
CA SER A 125 11.16 0.70 3.00
C SER A 125 9.86 1.30 2.45
N PRO A 126 9.96 2.25 1.50
CA PRO A 126 8.80 2.72 0.77
C PRO A 126 8.37 1.70 -0.28
N ILE A 127 7.06 1.54 -0.46
CA ILE A 127 6.45 0.63 -1.41
C ILE A 127 5.46 1.39 -2.27
N GLU A 128 5.58 1.25 -3.58
CA GLU A 128 4.58 1.68 -4.56
C GLU A 128 3.93 0.49 -5.23
N VAL A 129 2.63 0.55 -5.47
CA VAL A 129 1.84 -0.49 -6.15
C VAL A 129 1.46 0.00 -7.54
N LYS A 130 1.73 -0.79 -8.55
CA LYS A 130 1.48 -0.44 -9.97
C LYS A 130 0.67 -1.53 -10.67
N SER A 131 -0.55 -1.19 -11.06
CA SER A 131 -1.48 -2.11 -11.72
C SER A 131 -1.35 -2.14 -13.25
N SER A 132 -0.75 -1.11 -13.86
CA SER A 132 -0.55 -1.01 -15.30
C SER A 132 0.92 -1.24 -15.67
N LYS A 133 1.18 -1.56 -16.94
CA LYS A 133 2.55 -1.70 -17.47
C LYS A 133 3.23 -0.33 -17.66
N ASN A 134 2.43 0.70 -17.97
CA ASN A 134 2.92 2.06 -18.19
C ASN A 134 2.68 2.89 -16.94
N TYR A 135 3.72 3.13 -16.16
CA TYR A 135 3.67 3.94 -14.94
C TYR A 135 4.89 4.82 -14.78
N THR A 136 4.77 5.83 -13.95
CA THR A 136 5.88 6.69 -13.54
C THR A 136 6.24 6.43 -12.08
N LEU A 137 7.49 6.64 -11.73
CA LEU A 137 8.02 6.52 -10.37
C LEU A 137 8.45 7.88 -9.81
N SER A 138 7.83 8.96 -10.28
CA SER A 138 8.21 10.31 -9.91
C SER A 138 8.11 10.55 -8.40
N SER A 139 7.05 10.08 -7.75
CA SER A 139 6.89 10.17 -6.29
C SER A 139 7.97 9.40 -5.55
N LEU A 140 8.20 8.13 -5.93
CA LEU A 140 9.21 7.29 -5.29
C LEU A 140 10.63 7.84 -5.47
N LYS A 141 10.97 8.34 -6.66
CA LYS A 141 12.28 8.97 -6.92
C LYS A 141 12.47 10.24 -6.10
N LYS A 142 11.47 11.12 -6.02
CA LYS A 142 11.49 12.31 -5.16
C LYS A 142 11.63 11.94 -3.68
N PHE A 143 10.87 10.94 -3.24
CA PHE A 143 10.90 10.46 -1.86
C PHE A 143 12.27 9.89 -1.50
N LYS A 144 12.85 9.05 -2.39
CA LYS A 144 14.20 8.50 -2.25
C LYS A 144 15.26 9.59 -2.15
N THR A 145 15.17 10.65 -2.96
CA THR A 145 16.10 11.78 -2.91
C THR A 145 15.96 12.57 -1.62
N LYS A 146 14.72 12.86 -1.19
CA LYS A 146 14.46 13.67 0.00
C LYS A 146 14.86 12.98 1.31
N TYR A 147 14.68 11.68 1.40
CA TYR A 147 14.84 10.90 2.62
C TYR A 147 15.93 9.82 2.54
N ALA A 148 16.94 10.03 1.69
CA ALA A 148 17.99 9.05 1.40
C ALA A 148 18.63 8.44 2.66
N ASP A 149 18.85 9.26 3.70
CA ASP A 149 19.50 8.85 4.94
C ASP A 149 18.61 8.02 5.90
N GLN A 150 17.33 7.86 5.58
CA GLN A 150 16.35 7.17 6.43
C GLN A 150 15.81 5.90 5.77
N LEU A 151 15.98 5.81 4.45
CA LEU A 151 15.37 4.72 3.70
C LEU A 151 16.28 3.49 3.60
N HIS A 152 15.64 2.35 3.70
CA HIS A 152 16.16 1.06 3.28
C HIS A 152 15.84 0.87 1.78
N ILE A 153 15.68 -0.36 1.32
CA ILE A 153 15.38 -0.69 -0.07
C ILE A 153 13.97 -0.20 -0.43
N PRO A 154 13.81 0.66 -1.47
CA PRO A 154 12.51 0.97 -2.04
C PRO A 154 12.00 -0.18 -2.91
N TYR A 155 10.70 -0.46 -2.83
CA TYR A 155 10.04 -1.52 -3.59
C TYR A 155 8.97 -0.95 -4.51
N VAL A 156 8.84 -1.58 -5.68
CA VAL A 156 7.70 -1.43 -6.58
C VAL A 156 7.04 -2.79 -6.74
N LEU A 157 5.79 -2.91 -6.31
CA LEU A 157 4.98 -4.11 -6.49
C LEU A 157 4.15 -3.94 -7.77
N HIS A 158 4.31 -4.84 -8.72
CA HIS A 158 3.72 -4.71 -10.05
C HIS A 158 3.31 -6.06 -10.64
N THR A 159 2.76 -6.05 -11.84
CA THR A 159 2.33 -7.25 -12.56
C THR A 159 3.44 -7.89 -13.41
N GLY A 160 4.63 -7.28 -13.45
CA GLY A 160 5.78 -7.78 -14.22
C GLY A 160 6.66 -8.71 -13.39
N ASP A 161 7.79 -9.11 -13.98
CA ASP A 161 8.77 -9.98 -13.37
C ASP A 161 9.68 -9.23 -12.39
N PHE A 162 10.42 -10.00 -11.59
CA PHE A 162 11.46 -9.46 -10.70
C PHE A 162 12.53 -8.74 -11.51
N LYS A 163 12.91 -7.54 -11.05
CA LYS A 163 14.09 -6.82 -11.53
C LYS A 163 14.63 -5.86 -10.47
N GLU A 164 15.87 -5.45 -10.63
CA GLU A 164 16.48 -4.35 -9.86
C GLU A 164 16.96 -3.28 -10.83
N GLU A 165 16.63 -2.04 -10.55
CA GLU A 165 16.99 -0.90 -11.37
C GLU A 165 17.08 0.38 -10.53
N ASP A 166 18.14 1.16 -10.68
CA ASP A 166 18.37 2.42 -9.95
C ASP A 166 18.28 2.29 -8.41
N GLY A 167 18.65 1.13 -7.86
CA GLY A 167 18.53 0.82 -6.43
C GLY A 167 17.09 0.74 -5.96
N ILE A 168 16.17 0.38 -6.83
CA ILE A 168 14.77 0.05 -6.58
C ILE A 168 14.59 -1.42 -6.93
N VAL A 169 13.93 -2.18 -6.06
CA VAL A 169 13.58 -3.57 -6.28
C VAL A 169 12.14 -3.67 -6.76
N PHE A 170 11.95 -4.24 -7.93
CA PHE A 170 10.64 -4.50 -8.53
C PHE A 170 10.27 -5.95 -8.26
N LEU A 171 9.13 -6.16 -7.63
CA LEU A 171 8.64 -7.49 -7.28
C LEU A 171 7.27 -7.76 -7.92
N PRO A 172 7.06 -8.97 -8.44
CA PRO A 172 5.72 -9.45 -8.72
C PRO A 172 4.84 -9.32 -7.47
N LEU A 173 3.57 -8.95 -7.66
CA LEU A 173 2.65 -8.68 -6.57
C LEU A 173 2.54 -9.84 -5.54
N TYR A 174 2.57 -11.09 -6.03
CA TYR A 174 2.48 -12.29 -5.19
C TYR A 174 3.69 -12.50 -4.25
N MET A 175 4.79 -11.76 -4.48
CA MET A 175 5.97 -11.80 -3.62
C MET A 175 5.88 -10.83 -2.41
N THR A 176 4.82 -10.05 -2.30
CA THR A 176 4.58 -9.14 -1.16
C THR A 176 4.79 -9.80 0.20
N PRO A 177 4.38 -11.06 0.46
CA PRO A 177 4.58 -11.70 1.76
C PRO A 177 6.04 -11.95 2.15
N LEU A 178 7.00 -11.74 1.24
CA LEU A 178 8.44 -11.87 1.52
C LEU A 178 9.06 -10.59 2.09
N LEU A 179 8.32 -9.47 2.09
CA LEU A 179 8.77 -8.19 2.63
C LEU A 179 8.63 -8.17 4.13
#